data_648627e43f17e67919f2abd7e360964d
#
_entry.id   648627e43f17e67919f2abd7e360964d
#
_cell.length_a   1.000
_cell.length_b   1.000
_cell.length_c   1.000
_cell.angle_alpha   90.00
_cell.angle_beta   90.00
_cell.angle_gamma   90.00
#
_symmetry.space_group_name_H-M   'P 1'
#
loop_
_entity.id
_entity.type
_entity.pdbx_description
1 polymer ?
#
loop_
_entity_poly.entity_id
_entity_poly.type
_entity_poly.pdbx_seq_one_letter_code
_entity_poly.pdbx_strand_id
1 'polypeptide(L)'
;MKENLAGQVFLYNENCFKTMEKMADKGFKVDLVMTSPPYNTARTSKTQKSLDTYNNRYDIHLDNMTDEEYCRWSEDLFSMFDKILQKDGVILYNISYGSENPFVYWKFIGMIANNDTWMIADRIIWKKNAALPNNVGNKLTRIVEDVLVIVRKSEYKTFRTNKKVKSVREDTGQKYYDNVYNFIEAKNNDGPCKLNKATYSSDLCLSLFNIYAKPDYVIYDPFMGTGTTAIACLRYNDGNNQMVCIGSELSAAQVEYSKDRILESFPSVKVKTKAADNADTNNTEN
;
A
#
# COMPACT_ATOMS: atom_id res chain seq x y z
N MET A 1 8.62 -12.34 20.16
CA MET A 1 8.94 -10.98 19.64
C MET A 1 7.67 -10.22 19.20
N LYS A 2 6.71 -10.85 18.52
CA LYS A 2 5.44 -10.19 18.11
C LYS A 2 4.59 -9.70 19.28
N GLU A 3 4.46 -10.47 20.35
CA GLU A 3 3.63 -10.13 21.53
C GLU A 3 4.00 -8.80 22.21
N ASN A 4 5.26 -8.41 22.20
CA ASN A 4 5.71 -7.12 22.76
C ASN A 4 5.45 -5.92 21.82
N LEU A 5 5.00 -6.16 20.60
CA LEU A 5 4.74 -5.13 19.58
C LEU A 5 3.24 -4.91 19.33
N ALA A 6 2.40 -5.73 19.92
CA ALA A 6 0.95 -5.76 19.68
C ALA A 6 0.29 -4.37 19.82
N GLY A 7 -0.55 -4.02 18.87
CA GLY A 7 -1.30 -2.76 18.85
C GLY A 7 -0.45 -1.50 18.72
N GLN A 8 0.81 -1.61 18.26
CA GLN A 8 1.73 -0.48 18.10
C GLN A 8 1.89 -0.09 16.63
N VAL A 9 2.24 1.18 16.42
CA VAL A 9 2.59 1.73 15.12
C VAL A 9 4.06 2.15 15.12
N PHE A 10 4.78 1.77 14.08
CA PHE A 10 6.18 2.13 13.85
C PHE A 10 6.29 2.92 12.56
N LEU A 11 6.75 4.16 12.65
CA LEU A 11 6.96 5.03 11.50
C LEU A 11 8.46 5.30 11.33
N TYR A 12 9.00 4.91 10.18
CA TYR A 12 10.39 5.12 9.80
C TYR A 12 10.47 6.26 8.80
N ASN A 13 11.15 7.35 9.18
CA ASN A 13 11.45 8.43 8.26
C ASN A 13 12.69 8.08 7.46
N GLU A 14 12.56 7.18 6.53
CA GLU A 14 13.63 6.73 5.64
C GLU A 14 13.09 6.07 4.36
N ASN A 15 13.96 5.84 3.41
CA ASN A 15 13.64 5.07 2.22
C ASN A 15 13.21 3.65 2.60
N CYS A 16 12.11 3.18 2.01
CA CYS A 16 11.55 1.86 2.29
C CYS A 16 12.54 0.70 2.05
N PHE A 17 13.46 0.83 1.11
CA PHE A 17 14.51 -0.18 0.89
C PHE A 17 15.41 -0.33 2.12
N LYS A 18 15.82 0.78 2.76
CA LYS A 18 16.62 0.74 4.01
C LYS A 18 15.84 0.05 5.15
N THR A 19 14.56 0.36 5.29
CA THR A 19 13.71 -0.29 6.29
C THR A 19 13.61 -1.79 6.03
N MET A 20 13.37 -2.19 4.78
CA MET A 20 13.25 -3.60 4.41
C MET A 20 14.58 -4.36 4.55
N GLU A 21 15.73 -3.74 4.23
CA GLU A 21 17.07 -4.29 4.48
C GLU A 21 17.26 -4.58 5.97
N LYS A 22 17.00 -3.59 6.84
CA LYS A 22 17.06 -3.74 8.30
C LYS A 22 16.14 -4.86 8.83
N MET A 23 14.95 -5.03 8.22
CA MET A 23 14.05 -6.14 8.55
C MET A 23 14.65 -7.49 8.11
N ALA A 24 15.13 -7.58 6.87
CA ALA A 24 15.72 -8.80 6.30
C ALA A 24 16.93 -9.25 7.09
N ASP A 25 17.87 -8.35 7.43
CA ASP A 25 19.06 -8.62 8.20
C ASP A 25 18.76 -9.18 9.60
N LYS A 26 17.65 -8.74 10.18
CA LYS A 26 17.16 -9.24 11.49
C LYS A 26 16.28 -10.48 11.38
N GLY A 27 16.06 -11.00 10.18
CA GLY A 27 15.08 -12.08 9.95
C GLY A 27 13.65 -11.72 10.33
N PHE A 28 13.33 -10.41 10.40
CA PHE A 28 11.99 -9.96 10.74
C PHE A 28 11.08 -10.05 9.53
N LYS A 29 9.90 -10.65 9.72
CA LYS A 29 8.92 -10.90 8.65
C LYS A 29 7.61 -10.18 8.93
N VAL A 30 6.95 -9.74 7.87
CA VAL A 30 5.62 -9.14 7.87
C VAL A 30 4.62 -10.13 7.26
N ASP A 31 3.38 -10.08 7.71
CA ASP A 31 2.34 -11.01 7.25
C ASP A 31 1.61 -10.48 6.01
N LEU A 32 1.51 -9.16 5.87
CA LEU A 32 0.84 -8.51 4.75
C LEU A 32 1.51 -7.18 4.42
N VAL A 33 1.64 -6.90 3.14
CA VAL A 33 1.99 -5.56 2.63
C VAL A 33 0.71 -4.91 2.11
N MET A 34 0.38 -3.72 2.60
CA MET A 34 -0.69 -2.86 2.05
C MET A 34 -0.08 -1.55 1.61
N THR A 35 -0.22 -1.21 0.33
CA THR A 35 0.45 -0.01 -0.17
C THR A 35 -0.19 0.59 -1.40
N SER A 36 0.06 1.88 -1.58
CA SER A 36 -0.20 2.65 -2.80
C SER A 36 1.09 3.38 -3.18
N PRO A 37 1.92 2.80 -4.04
CA PRO A 37 3.18 3.40 -4.44
C PRO A 37 2.97 4.67 -5.26
N PRO A 38 4.01 5.46 -5.54
CA PRO A 38 3.97 6.45 -6.62
C PRO A 38 3.59 5.77 -7.95
N TYR A 39 2.59 6.34 -8.67
CA TYR A 39 2.05 5.71 -9.89
C TYR A 39 2.81 6.08 -11.16
N ASN A 40 3.87 6.86 -11.05
CA ASN A 40 4.65 7.37 -12.18
C ASN A 40 3.77 8.05 -13.25
N THR A 41 2.91 8.93 -12.82
CA THR A 41 1.89 9.56 -13.69
C THR A 41 2.45 10.59 -14.65
N ALA A 42 3.78 10.84 -14.63
CA ALA A 42 4.56 11.66 -15.55
C ALA A 42 3.85 12.98 -15.92
N ARG A 43 3.42 13.75 -14.94
CA ARG A 43 2.78 15.04 -15.17
C ARG A 43 3.82 16.08 -15.57
N THR A 44 4.30 15.97 -16.80
CA THR A 44 5.10 17.02 -17.43
C THR A 44 4.19 18.15 -17.87
N SER A 45 3.98 19.11 -16.99
CA SER A 45 3.40 20.38 -17.42
C SER A 45 4.44 21.20 -18.14
N LYS A 46 4.14 21.58 -19.38
CA LYS A 46 4.99 22.48 -20.19
C LYS A 46 4.96 23.93 -19.73
N THR A 47 4.21 24.29 -18.69
CA THR A 47 4.09 25.67 -18.19
C THR A 47 4.42 25.74 -16.70
N GLN A 48 5.34 26.63 -16.33
CA GLN A 48 5.81 26.87 -14.96
C GLN A 48 4.66 27.09 -13.95
N LYS A 49 3.57 27.73 -14.37
CA LYS A 49 2.37 27.95 -13.52
C LYS A 49 1.59 26.69 -13.16
N SER A 50 1.66 25.65 -13.97
CA SER A 50 1.01 24.38 -13.65
C SER A 50 1.91 23.47 -12.81
N LEU A 51 3.22 23.70 -12.79
CA LEU A 51 4.15 23.03 -11.89
C LEU A 51 3.80 23.32 -10.42
N ASP A 52 3.51 24.55 -10.05
CA ASP A 52 3.22 24.93 -8.66
C ASP A 52 1.90 24.38 -8.14
N THR A 53 0.92 24.13 -9.02
CA THR A 53 -0.41 23.66 -8.63
C THR A 53 -0.55 22.13 -8.70
N TYR A 54 0.22 21.46 -9.54
CA TYR A 54 0.14 20.02 -9.80
C TYR A 54 1.31 19.22 -9.23
N ASN A 55 2.48 19.80 -9.01
CA ASN A 55 3.66 19.12 -8.45
C ASN A 55 3.56 18.79 -6.95
N ASN A 56 2.53 19.25 -6.26
CA ASN A 56 2.31 18.97 -4.85
C ASN A 56 1.48 17.70 -4.60
N ARG A 57 1.70 16.63 -5.36
CA ARG A 57 1.20 15.30 -4.95
C ARG A 57 2.06 14.75 -3.82
N TYR A 58 3.37 14.91 -3.96
CA TYR A 58 4.39 14.49 -2.99
C TYR A 58 5.37 15.64 -2.80
N ASP A 59 5.77 15.89 -1.58
CA ASP A 59 6.69 16.96 -1.22
C ASP A 59 8.16 16.66 -1.57
N ILE A 60 8.52 15.39 -1.84
CA ILE A 60 9.92 14.97 -2.08
C ILE A 60 10.05 14.09 -3.33
N HIS A 61 9.02 13.40 -3.80
CA HIS A 61 9.15 12.41 -4.85
C HIS A 61 8.84 12.96 -6.24
N LEU A 62 9.75 12.74 -7.19
CA LEU A 62 9.52 13.02 -8.60
C LEU A 62 8.89 11.81 -9.27
N ASP A 63 7.63 11.98 -9.68
CA ASP A 63 6.80 10.97 -10.34
C ASP A 63 7.06 10.96 -11.87
N ASN A 64 8.35 10.86 -12.28
CA ASN A 64 8.85 11.15 -13.63
C ASN A 64 9.88 10.14 -14.17
N MET A 65 9.91 8.93 -13.65
CA MET A 65 10.74 7.85 -14.19
C MET A 65 10.29 7.50 -15.62
N THR A 66 11.19 7.01 -16.47
CA THR A 66 10.78 6.28 -17.67
C THR A 66 10.01 5.02 -17.26
N ASP A 67 9.22 4.47 -18.17
CA ASP A 67 8.45 3.26 -17.85
C ASP A 67 9.38 2.07 -17.52
N GLU A 68 10.52 1.99 -18.19
CA GLU A 68 11.55 0.97 -17.97
C GLU A 68 12.24 1.12 -16.61
N GLU A 69 12.52 2.36 -16.19
CA GLU A 69 13.06 2.65 -14.85
C GLU A 69 12.05 2.31 -13.76
N TYR A 70 10.77 2.65 -13.97
CA TYR A 70 9.70 2.33 -13.04
C TYR A 70 9.51 0.82 -12.89
N CYS A 71 9.56 0.07 -13.99
CA CYS A 71 9.49 -1.39 -13.92
C CYS A 71 10.68 -1.99 -13.16
N ARG A 72 11.92 -1.56 -13.44
CA ARG A 72 13.10 -2.00 -12.70
C ARG A 72 13.03 -1.67 -11.21
N TRP A 73 12.68 -0.43 -10.89
CA TRP A 73 12.46 -0.02 -9.50
C TRP A 73 11.39 -0.89 -8.81
N SER A 74 10.33 -1.24 -9.54
CA SER A 74 9.30 -2.14 -9.03
C SER A 74 9.82 -3.57 -8.83
N GLU A 75 10.64 -4.10 -9.74
CA GLU A 75 11.30 -5.41 -9.58
C GLU A 75 12.18 -5.45 -8.33
N ASP A 76 12.98 -4.39 -8.10
CA ASP A 76 13.79 -4.26 -6.89
C ASP A 76 12.91 -4.24 -5.63
N LEU A 77 11.80 -3.50 -5.65
CA LEU A 77 10.84 -3.44 -4.56
C LEU A 77 10.25 -4.83 -4.25
N PHE A 78 9.85 -5.58 -5.27
CA PHE A 78 9.31 -6.93 -5.12
C PHE A 78 10.38 -7.94 -4.67
N SER A 79 11.63 -7.75 -5.06
CA SER A 79 12.77 -8.53 -4.53
C SER A 79 12.95 -8.33 -3.03
N MET A 80 12.72 -7.10 -2.54
CA MET A 80 12.76 -6.83 -1.10
C MET A 80 11.52 -7.38 -0.38
N PHE A 81 10.34 -7.33 -0.99
CA PHE A 81 9.16 -7.98 -0.42
C PHE A 81 9.36 -9.48 -0.23
N ASP A 82 10.06 -10.16 -1.15
CA ASP A 82 10.36 -11.57 -1.00
C ASP A 82 11.21 -11.87 0.24
N LYS A 83 12.13 -10.97 0.58
CA LYS A 83 12.99 -11.11 1.76
C LYS A 83 12.24 -10.90 3.07
N ILE A 84 11.17 -10.11 3.11
CA ILE A 84 10.49 -9.72 4.36
C ILE A 84 9.10 -10.33 4.53
N LEU A 85 8.45 -10.79 3.46
CA LEU A 85 7.10 -11.34 3.54
C LEU A 85 7.13 -12.76 4.12
N GLN A 86 6.22 -13.05 5.05
CA GLN A 86 5.98 -14.38 5.59
C GLN A 86 5.55 -15.37 4.50
N LYS A 87 5.63 -16.66 4.81
CA LYS A 87 5.00 -17.70 4.00
C LYS A 87 3.48 -17.45 3.93
N ASP A 88 2.91 -17.66 2.75
CA ASP A 88 1.50 -17.40 2.43
C ASP A 88 1.06 -15.94 2.64
N GLY A 89 2.04 -15.02 2.75
CA GLY A 89 1.79 -13.60 2.87
C GLY A 89 1.25 -12.99 1.57
N VAL A 90 0.56 -11.88 1.70
CA VAL A 90 -0.16 -11.22 0.60
C VAL A 90 0.31 -9.78 0.45
N ILE A 91 0.47 -9.33 -0.79
CA ILE A 91 0.69 -7.92 -1.12
C ILE A 91 -0.60 -7.36 -1.72
N LEU A 92 -1.17 -6.36 -1.07
CA LEU A 92 -2.31 -5.58 -1.55
C LEU A 92 -1.77 -4.27 -2.14
N TYR A 93 -1.65 -4.24 -3.45
CA TYR A 93 -0.96 -3.19 -4.20
C TYR A 93 -1.97 -2.32 -4.92
N ASN A 94 -2.28 -1.14 -4.37
CA ASN A 94 -3.21 -0.20 -4.99
C ASN A 94 -2.49 0.57 -6.08
N ILE A 95 -3.00 0.50 -7.31
CA ILE A 95 -2.42 1.17 -8.47
C ILE A 95 -3.48 1.58 -9.47
N SER A 96 -3.21 2.64 -10.21
CA SER A 96 -4.04 3.08 -11.33
C SER A 96 -3.17 3.74 -12.40
N TYR A 97 -3.73 3.97 -13.57
CA TYR A 97 -3.03 4.66 -14.63
C TYR A 97 -3.31 6.18 -14.62
N GLY A 98 -2.31 6.99 -15.01
CA GLY A 98 -2.44 8.42 -15.28
C GLY A 98 -2.96 8.68 -16.69
N SER A 99 -3.61 9.82 -16.92
CA SER A 99 -3.96 10.25 -18.28
C SER A 99 -2.73 10.64 -19.10
N GLU A 100 -1.69 11.07 -18.43
CA GLU A 100 -0.42 11.51 -19.02
C GLU A 100 0.52 10.33 -19.28
N ASN A 101 0.41 9.26 -18.48
CA ASN A 101 1.16 8.02 -18.66
C ASN A 101 0.23 6.81 -18.50
N PRO A 102 -0.58 6.48 -19.53
CA PRO A 102 -1.52 5.35 -19.45
C PRO A 102 -0.85 3.98 -19.58
N PHE A 103 0.38 3.92 -20.10
CA PHE A 103 1.04 2.66 -20.44
C PHE A 103 1.79 2.04 -19.27
N VAL A 104 2.31 2.82 -18.33
CA VAL A 104 3.10 2.31 -17.20
C VAL A 104 2.35 1.26 -16.39
N TYR A 105 1.05 1.43 -16.19
CA TYR A 105 0.20 0.46 -15.50
C TYR A 105 0.22 -0.90 -16.20
N TRP A 106 0.07 -0.93 -17.54
CA TRP A 106 0.07 -2.17 -18.30
C TRP A 106 1.45 -2.82 -18.36
N LYS A 107 2.51 -2.02 -18.45
CA LYS A 107 3.89 -2.51 -18.36
C LYS A 107 4.17 -3.14 -16.99
N PHE A 108 3.73 -2.50 -15.91
CA PHE A 108 3.82 -3.06 -14.56
C PHE A 108 3.08 -4.40 -14.43
N ILE A 109 1.83 -4.47 -14.93
CA ILE A 109 1.07 -5.74 -14.98
C ILE A 109 1.84 -6.81 -15.76
N GLY A 110 2.39 -6.45 -16.93
CA GLY A 110 3.19 -7.34 -17.77
C GLY A 110 4.48 -7.80 -17.06
N MET A 111 5.13 -6.91 -16.32
CA MET A 111 6.31 -7.23 -15.50
C MET A 111 5.97 -8.30 -14.45
N ILE A 112 4.89 -8.12 -13.67
CA ILE A 112 4.47 -9.13 -12.69
C ILE A 112 4.04 -10.44 -13.37
N ALA A 113 3.34 -10.38 -14.49
CA ALA A 113 2.89 -11.57 -15.20
C ALA A 113 4.05 -12.44 -15.71
N ASN A 114 5.16 -11.81 -16.11
CA ASN A 114 6.38 -12.48 -16.56
C ASN A 114 7.38 -12.76 -15.44
N ASN A 115 7.15 -12.32 -14.21
CA ASN A 115 8.03 -12.56 -13.07
C ASN A 115 8.02 -14.03 -12.66
N ASP A 116 9.16 -14.59 -12.28
CA ASP A 116 9.26 -16.03 -11.90
C ASP A 116 8.70 -16.30 -10.50
N THR A 117 8.80 -15.35 -9.59
CA THR A 117 8.42 -15.48 -8.19
C THR A 117 6.98 -15.08 -7.93
N TRP A 118 6.52 -13.98 -8.53
CA TRP A 118 5.26 -13.33 -8.21
C TRP A 118 4.17 -13.55 -9.23
N MET A 119 2.93 -13.50 -8.78
CA MET A 119 1.75 -13.48 -9.66
C MET A 119 0.63 -12.62 -9.07
N ILE A 120 -0.21 -12.10 -9.96
CA ILE A 120 -1.47 -11.48 -9.57
C ILE A 120 -2.49 -12.60 -9.35
N ALA A 121 -2.84 -12.85 -8.08
CA ALA A 121 -3.82 -13.86 -7.70
C ALA A 121 -5.25 -13.39 -7.89
N ASP A 122 -5.51 -12.10 -7.71
CA ASP A 122 -6.81 -11.47 -7.95
C ASP A 122 -6.63 -9.97 -8.23
N ARG A 123 -7.67 -9.35 -8.78
CA ARG A 123 -7.78 -7.91 -9.00
C ARG A 123 -9.07 -7.43 -8.38
N ILE A 124 -8.95 -6.57 -7.35
CA ILE A 124 -10.10 -5.95 -6.69
C ILE A 124 -10.30 -4.57 -7.29
N ILE A 125 -11.52 -4.29 -7.70
CA ILE A 125 -11.90 -2.96 -8.20
C ILE A 125 -12.35 -2.13 -7.00
N TRP A 126 -11.61 -1.06 -6.73
CA TRP A 126 -12.04 -0.02 -5.80
C TRP A 126 -12.81 1.05 -6.54
N LYS A 127 -14.13 1.11 -6.32
CA LYS A 127 -14.97 2.21 -6.79
C LYS A 127 -14.97 3.33 -5.75
N LYS A 128 -14.55 4.50 -6.16
CA LYS A 128 -14.58 5.72 -5.36
C LYS A 128 -15.99 6.31 -5.30
N ASN A 129 -16.28 7.06 -4.24
CA ASN A 129 -17.57 7.73 -4.11
C ASN A 129 -17.67 9.02 -4.95
N ALA A 130 -16.56 9.58 -5.40
CA ALA A 130 -16.51 10.76 -6.27
C ALA A 130 -15.28 10.73 -7.19
N ALA A 131 -15.38 11.41 -8.32
CA ALA A 131 -14.26 11.62 -9.24
C ALA A 131 -14.36 13.01 -9.86
N LEU A 132 -13.20 13.62 -10.14
CA LEU A 132 -13.17 14.86 -10.91
C LEU A 132 -13.62 14.55 -12.35
N PRO A 133 -14.59 15.32 -12.90
CA PRO A 133 -15.05 15.12 -14.25
C PRO A 133 -13.92 15.21 -15.27
N ASN A 134 -13.91 14.33 -16.24
CA ASN A 134 -13.02 14.43 -17.38
C ASN A 134 -13.78 15.14 -18.51
N ASN A 135 -13.36 16.36 -18.83
CA ASN A 135 -14.01 17.21 -19.85
C ASN A 135 -13.48 16.97 -21.27
N VAL A 136 -12.66 15.93 -21.47
CA VAL A 136 -12.13 15.57 -22.79
C VAL A 136 -13.08 14.58 -23.46
N GLY A 137 -13.53 14.93 -24.68
CA GLY A 137 -14.62 14.22 -25.36
C GLY A 137 -14.38 12.73 -25.67
N ASN A 138 -13.13 12.27 -25.69
CA ASN A 138 -12.75 10.88 -25.96
C ASN A 138 -12.31 10.09 -24.72
N LYS A 139 -12.51 10.63 -23.50
CA LYS A 139 -12.11 9.98 -22.26
C LYS A 139 -13.24 9.99 -21.24
N LEU A 140 -13.45 8.88 -20.57
CA LEU A 140 -14.39 8.76 -19.48
C LEU A 140 -13.81 9.32 -18.16
N THR A 141 -14.69 9.76 -17.27
CA THR A 141 -14.33 10.08 -15.88
C THR A 141 -13.97 8.80 -15.15
N ARG A 142 -12.74 8.74 -14.61
CA ARG A 142 -12.23 7.56 -13.90
C ARG A 142 -12.67 7.58 -12.45
N ILE A 143 -13.51 6.64 -12.07
CA ILE A 143 -14.04 6.50 -10.72
C ILE A 143 -13.49 5.26 -10.01
N VAL A 144 -12.71 4.45 -10.70
CA VAL A 144 -12.14 3.21 -10.15
C VAL A 144 -10.62 3.24 -10.12
N GLU A 145 -10.06 2.51 -9.17
CA GLU A 145 -8.66 2.09 -9.13
C GLU A 145 -8.60 0.58 -8.86
N ASP A 146 -7.46 -0.02 -9.10
CA ASP A 146 -7.24 -1.44 -8.90
C ASP A 146 -6.42 -1.68 -7.63
N VAL A 147 -6.83 -2.65 -6.83
CA VAL A 147 -5.99 -3.27 -5.82
C VAL A 147 -5.60 -4.65 -6.33
N LEU A 148 -4.33 -4.81 -6.69
CA LEU A 148 -3.80 -6.09 -7.12
C LEU A 148 -3.47 -6.93 -5.89
N VAL A 149 -4.00 -8.14 -5.86
CA VAL A 149 -3.66 -9.14 -4.85
C VAL A 149 -2.51 -9.95 -5.39
N ILE A 150 -1.30 -9.71 -4.88
CA ILE A 150 -0.08 -10.32 -5.41
C ILE A 150 0.46 -11.30 -4.35
N VAL A 151 0.78 -12.50 -4.81
CA VAL A 151 1.31 -13.59 -3.98
C VAL A 151 2.47 -14.27 -4.69
N ARG A 152 3.28 -15.06 -3.96
CA ARG A 152 4.25 -15.92 -4.61
C ARG A 152 3.54 -17.02 -5.41
N LYS A 153 4.02 -17.32 -6.61
CA LYS A 153 3.49 -18.39 -7.47
C LYS A 153 3.43 -19.74 -6.74
N SER A 154 4.46 -20.05 -5.95
CA SER A 154 4.53 -21.27 -5.13
C SER A 154 3.44 -21.35 -4.05
N GLU A 155 2.90 -20.21 -3.63
CA GLU A 155 1.93 -20.08 -2.54
C GLU A 155 0.50 -19.83 -3.03
N TYR A 156 0.27 -19.75 -4.33
CA TYR A 156 -1.05 -19.46 -4.92
C TYR A 156 -2.14 -20.42 -4.45
N LYS A 157 -1.81 -21.68 -4.19
CA LYS A 157 -2.78 -22.68 -3.69
C LYS A 157 -2.93 -22.69 -2.17
N THR A 158 -2.03 -22.06 -1.45
CA THR A 158 -1.95 -22.10 0.02
C THR A 158 -2.34 -20.82 0.72
N PHE A 159 -2.16 -19.63 0.07
CA PHE A 159 -2.66 -18.38 0.62
C PHE A 159 -4.18 -18.42 0.84
N ARG A 160 -4.68 -17.67 1.80
CA ARG A 160 -6.09 -17.75 2.21
C ARG A 160 -6.71 -16.36 2.35
N THR A 161 -8.02 -16.33 2.12
CA THR A 161 -8.90 -15.22 2.49
C THR A 161 -9.67 -15.57 3.75
N ASN A 162 -10.26 -14.59 4.41
CA ASN A 162 -11.14 -14.76 5.59
C ASN A 162 -12.58 -15.14 5.22
N LYS A 163 -12.81 -15.68 4.01
CA LYS A 163 -14.15 -16.15 3.62
C LYS A 163 -14.64 -17.22 4.61
N LYS A 164 -15.82 -17.00 5.16
CA LYS A 164 -16.44 -17.96 6.08
C LYS A 164 -16.92 -19.20 5.35
N VAL A 165 -16.81 -20.34 5.99
CA VAL A 165 -17.42 -21.58 5.50
C VAL A 165 -18.94 -21.47 5.67
N LYS A 166 -19.67 -21.52 4.57
CA LYS A 166 -21.13 -21.47 4.55
C LYS A 166 -21.76 -22.84 4.77
N SER A 167 -21.16 -23.86 4.17
CA SER A 167 -21.61 -25.24 4.29
C SER A 167 -20.47 -26.21 4.01
N VAL A 168 -20.62 -27.44 4.46
CA VAL A 168 -19.72 -28.58 4.18
C VAL A 168 -20.56 -29.68 3.58
N ARG A 169 -20.11 -30.24 2.47
CA ARG A 169 -20.76 -31.39 1.85
C ARG A 169 -20.43 -32.66 2.65
N GLU A 170 -21.45 -33.39 3.10
CA GLU A 170 -21.28 -34.51 4.04
C GLU A 170 -20.50 -35.68 3.43
N ASP A 171 -20.75 -36.01 2.14
CA ASP A 171 -20.16 -37.16 1.46
C ASP A 171 -18.68 -36.99 1.11
N THR A 172 -18.23 -35.76 0.85
CA THR A 172 -16.86 -35.44 0.38
C THR A 172 -16.04 -34.59 1.33
N GLY A 173 -16.67 -34.00 2.35
CA GLY A 173 -16.05 -33.01 3.22
C GLY A 173 -15.72 -31.67 2.49
N GLN A 174 -16.22 -31.48 1.26
CA GLN A 174 -15.97 -30.29 0.49
C GLN A 174 -16.61 -29.06 1.16
N LYS A 175 -15.79 -28.03 1.38
CA LYS A 175 -16.23 -26.75 1.97
C LYS A 175 -16.72 -25.81 0.89
N TYR A 176 -17.85 -25.17 1.13
CA TYR A 176 -18.39 -24.06 0.36
C TYR A 176 -18.27 -22.78 1.19
N TYR A 177 -17.89 -21.71 0.56
CA TYR A 177 -17.59 -20.44 1.23
C TYR A 177 -18.60 -19.35 0.86
N ASP A 178 -18.72 -18.33 1.70
CA ASP A 178 -19.50 -17.14 1.40
C ASP A 178 -19.01 -16.45 0.14
N ASN A 179 -19.93 -15.79 -0.57
CA ASN A 179 -19.60 -14.94 -1.70
C ASN A 179 -19.00 -13.62 -1.20
N VAL A 180 -17.72 -13.43 -1.48
CA VAL A 180 -17.04 -12.15 -1.30
C VAL A 180 -16.59 -11.70 -2.67
N TYR A 181 -17.06 -10.52 -3.08
CA TYR A 181 -16.82 -9.99 -4.41
C TYR A 181 -15.47 -9.25 -4.46
N ASN A 182 -14.81 -9.29 -5.60
CA ASN A 182 -13.61 -8.51 -5.90
C ASN A 182 -13.95 -7.05 -6.30
N PHE A 183 -14.87 -6.45 -5.55
CA PHE A 183 -15.37 -5.11 -5.75
C PHE A 183 -15.63 -4.45 -4.40
N ILE A 184 -15.04 -3.27 -4.19
CA ILE A 184 -15.16 -2.50 -2.95
C ILE A 184 -15.60 -1.08 -3.30
N GLU A 185 -16.68 -0.61 -2.68
CA GLU A 185 -17.02 0.81 -2.66
C GLU A 185 -16.50 1.43 -1.37
N ALA A 186 -15.67 2.45 -1.49
CA ALA A 186 -15.11 3.18 -0.36
C ALA A 186 -14.87 4.64 -0.73
N LYS A 187 -14.77 5.50 0.30
CA LYS A 187 -14.42 6.91 0.12
C LYS A 187 -13.08 7.04 -0.62
N ASN A 188 -12.87 8.19 -1.26
CA ASN A 188 -11.61 8.50 -1.92
C ASN A 188 -10.45 8.61 -0.93
N ASN A 189 -10.69 9.26 0.20
CA ASN A 189 -9.73 9.51 1.27
C ASN A 189 -10.47 9.78 2.59
N ASP A 190 -9.75 9.95 3.67
CA ASP A 190 -10.30 10.24 5.00
C ASP A 190 -10.43 11.75 5.28
N GLY A 191 -10.23 12.58 4.29
CA GLY A 191 -10.29 14.03 4.39
C GLY A 191 -9.17 14.70 3.58
N PRO A 192 -9.28 16.02 3.35
CA PRO A 192 -8.28 16.75 2.59
C PRO A 192 -6.97 16.85 3.35
N CYS A 193 -5.85 16.52 2.70
CA CYS A 193 -4.52 16.77 3.21
C CYS A 193 -3.72 17.61 2.20
N LYS A 194 -3.10 18.71 2.71
CA LYS A 194 -2.28 19.59 1.85
C LYS A 194 -0.93 18.96 1.48
N LEU A 195 -0.39 18.10 2.36
CA LEU A 195 0.92 17.47 2.17
C LEU A 195 0.87 16.32 1.16
N ASN A 196 -0.27 15.66 1.03
CA ASN A 196 -0.44 14.53 0.11
C ASN A 196 -1.88 14.48 -0.39
N LYS A 197 -2.06 14.71 -1.69
CA LYS A 197 -3.38 14.68 -2.35
C LYS A 197 -3.72 13.31 -2.95
N ALA A 198 -2.78 12.36 -2.89
CA ALA A 198 -2.91 11.03 -3.48
C ALA A 198 -3.15 9.94 -2.43
N THR A 199 -3.87 10.28 -1.36
CA THR A 199 -4.20 9.32 -0.29
C THR A 199 -5.41 8.48 -0.67
N TYR A 200 -5.44 7.25 -0.20
CA TYR A 200 -6.65 6.42 -0.17
C TYR A 200 -7.34 6.50 1.21
N SER A 201 -8.52 5.89 1.35
CA SER A 201 -9.25 5.91 2.63
C SER A 201 -8.92 4.72 3.53
N SER A 202 -9.01 4.93 4.83
CA SER A 202 -8.93 3.84 5.80
C SER A 202 -10.09 2.84 5.67
N ASP A 203 -11.22 3.24 5.09
CA ASP A 203 -12.34 2.35 4.80
C ASP A 203 -11.97 1.31 3.73
N LEU A 204 -11.20 1.70 2.70
CA LEU A 204 -10.67 0.75 1.72
C LEU A 204 -9.73 -0.26 2.38
N CYS A 205 -8.74 0.23 3.15
CA CYS A 205 -7.80 -0.63 3.85
C CYS A 205 -8.51 -1.60 4.81
N LEU A 206 -9.46 -1.10 5.59
CA LEU A 206 -10.22 -1.93 6.52
C LEU A 206 -11.03 -3.01 5.80
N SER A 207 -11.66 -2.68 4.67
CA SER A 207 -12.37 -3.65 3.84
C SER A 207 -11.43 -4.76 3.33
N LEU A 208 -10.24 -4.38 2.90
CA LEU A 208 -9.21 -5.33 2.45
C LEU A 208 -8.66 -6.18 3.62
N PHE A 209 -8.43 -5.59 4.79
CA PHE A 209 -8.00 -6.32 5.98
C PHE A 209 -9.04 -7.34 6.45
N ASN A 210 -10.33 -7.01 6.37
CA ASN A 210 -11.40 -7.96 6.66
C ASN A 210 -11.37 -9.20 5.73
N ILE A 211 -10.81 -9.05 4.53
CA ILE A 211 -10.70 -10.16 3.58
C ILE A 211 -9.37 -10.93 3.75
N TYR A 212 -8.25 -10.25 4.01
CA TYR A 212 -6.92 -10.85 3.89
C TYR A 212 -6.10 -10.84 5.19
N ALA A 213 -6.42 -10.02 6.19
CA ALA A 213 -5.63 -9.91 7.40
C ALA A 213 -6.23 -10.69 8.58
N LYS A 214 -5.39 -11.03 9.55
CA LYS A 214 -5.79 -11.62 10.83
C LYS A 214 -5.44 -10.68 11.98
N PRO A 215 -6.05 -10.88 13.17
CA PRO A 215 -5.90 -9.98 14.32
C PRO A 215 -4.46 -9.76 14.81
N ASP A 216 -3.56 -10.71 14.57
CA ASP A 216 -2.16 -10.71 15.04
C ASP A 216 -1.14 -10.41 13.93
N TYR A 217 -1.61 -9.94 12.77
CA TYR A 217 -0.74 -9.68 11.63
C TYR A 217 0.15 -8.47 11.84
N VAL A 218 1.35 -8.55 11.31
CA VAL A 218 2.24 -7.41 11.08
C VAL A 218 2.01 -6.90 9.65
N ILE A 219 1.50 -5.70 9.54
CA ILE A 219 1.24 -5.01 8.28
C ILE A 219 2.39 -4.06 7.98
N TYR A 220 2.87 -4.07 6.75
CA TYR A 220 3.88 -3.13 6.29
C TYR A 220 3.35 -2.26 5.15
N ASP A 221 3.60 -0.96 5.25
CA ASP A 221 3.35 0.00 4.19
C ASP A 221 4.67 0.72 3.84
N PRO A 222 5.30 0.41 2.70
CA PRO A 222 6.54 1.04 2.26
C PRO A 222 6.38 2.52 1.86
N PHE A 223 5.15 3.00 1.68
CA PHE A 223 4.82 4.37 1.28
C PHE A 223 3.70 4.92 2.17
N MET A 224 3.98 4.99 3.47
CA MET A 224 2.97 5.26 4.53
C MET A 224 2.24 6.59 4.33
N GLY A 225 2.88 7.58 3.74
CA GLY A 225 2.29 8.88 3.49
C GLY A 225 1.70 9.50 4.77
N THR A 226 0.41 9.75 4.75
CA THR A 226 -0.33 10.39 5.87
C THR A 226 -0.86 9.41 6.92
N GLY A 227 -0.40 8.15 6.93
CA GLY A 227 -0.72 7.18 7.98
C GLY A 227 -2.05 6.45 7.83
N THR A 228 -2.64 6.44 6.65
CA THR A 228 -3.96 5.82 6.44
C THR A 228 -3.97 4.32 6.72
N THR A 229 -2.94 3.59 6.31
CA THR A 229 -2.78 2.17 6.61
C THR A 229 -2.70 1.91 8.12
N ALA A 230 -1.98 2.77 8.85
CA ALA A 230 -1.89 2.66 10.31
C ALA A 230 -3.24 2.88 10.99
N ILE A 231 -3.99 3.90 10.57
CA ILE A 231 -5.36 4.14 11.07
C ILE A 231 -6.27 2.93 10.80
N ALA A 232 -6.18 2.34 9.62
CA ALA A 232 -6.96 1.14 9.32
C ALA A 232 -6.59 -0.06 10.20
N CYS A 233 -5.28 -0.27 10.49
CA CYS A 233 -4.82 -1.28 11.43
C CYS A 233 -5.41 -1.07 12.84
N LEU A 234 -5.41 0.19 13.31
CA LEU A 234 -5.94 0.52 14.63
C LEU A 234 -7.48 0.38 14.69
N ARG A 235 -8.18 0.76 13.63
CA ARG A 235 -9.63 0.50 13.51
C ARG A 235 -9.96 -1.00 13.50
N TYR A 236 -9.11 -1.82 12.89
CA TYR A 236 -9.26 -3.27 12.90
C TYR A 236 -9.01 -3.86 14.30
N ASN A 237 -8.16 -3.22 15.08
CA ASN A 237 -7.83 -3.61 16.46
C ASN A 237 -8.93 -3.25 17.48
N ASP A 238 -10.00 -2.58 17.07
CA ASP A 238 -11.12 -2.25 17.94
C ASP A 238 -11.75 -3.56 18.46
N GLY A 239 -11.52 -3.86 19.74
CA GLY A 239 -12.06 -5.03 20.40
C GLY A 239 -11.11 -6.23 20.62
N ASN A 240 -9.82 -6.05 20.84
CA ASN A 240 -8.78 -7.04 21.21
C ASN A 240 -7.87 -7.58 20.10
N ASN A 241 -7.95 -7.08 18.91
CA ASN A 241 -6.98 -7.39 17.88
C ASN A 241 -5.63 -6.72 18.18
N GLN A 242 -4.53 -7.35 17.80
CA GLN A 242 -3.19 -6.89 18.15
C GLN A 242 -2.32 -6.69 16.91
N MET A 243 -2.95 -6.26 15.84
CA MET A 243 -2.28 -5.97 14.58
C MET A 243 -1.20 -4.90 14.79
N VAL A 244 -0.04 -5.13 14.22
CA VAL A 244 1.09 -4.19 14.25
C VAL A 244 1.18 -3.51 12.89
N CYS A 245 1.36 -2.20 12.86
CA CYS A 245 1.60 -1.46 11.63
C CYS A 245 3.02 -0.90 11.61
N ILE A 246 3.71 -1.16 10.51
CA ILE A 246 5.04 -0.61 10.25
C ILE A 246 4.94 0.18 8.94
N GLY A 247 5.46 1.40 8.94
CA GLY A 247 5.46 2.24 7.74
C GLY A 247 6.78 2.92 7.49
N SER A 248 7.13 3.07 6.22
CA SER A 248 8.24 3.90 5.76
C SER A 248 7.70 5.11 5.01
N GLU A 249 8.29 6.27 5.25
CA GLU A 249 7.96 7.51 4.56
C GLU A 249 9.19 8.40 4.46
N LEU A 250 9.47 8.91 3.28
CA LEU A 250 10.62 9.79 3.03
C LEU A 250 10.44 11.19 3.62
N SER A 251 9.22 11.71 3.54
CA SER A 251 8.90 13.05 4.01
C SER A 251 8.76 13.10 5.52
N ALA A 252 9.68 13.80 6.18
CA ALA A 252 9.59 14.04 7.61
C ALA A 252 8.29 14.77 8.00
N ALA A 253 7.82 15.69 7.16
CA ALA A 253 6.57 16.40 7.36
C ALA A 253 5.36 15.45 7.33
N GLN A 254 5.34 14.49 6.40
CA GLN A 254 4.28 13.47 6.35
C GLN A 254 4.37 12.49 7.52
N VAL A 255 5.56 12.11 7.97
CA VAL A 255 5.74 11.27 9.17
C VAL A 255 5.17 11.96 10.42
N GLU A 256 5.48 13.23 10.65
CA GLU A 256 4.95 13.96 11.80
C GLU A 256 3.43 14.16 11.69
N TYR A 257 2.93 14.55 10.51
CA TYR A 257 1.49 14.61 10.26
C TYR A 257 0.78 13.26 10.50
N SER A 258 1.40 12.17 10.06
CA SER A 258 0.90 10.81 10.26
C SER A 258 0.79 10.47 11.74
N LYS A 259 1.83 10.78 12.52
CA LYS A 259 1.88 10.56 13.96
C LYS A 259 0.79 11.37 14.67
N ASP A 260 0.67 12.66 14.37
CA ASP A 260 -0.33 13.54 14.99
C ASP A 260 -1.76 13.05 14.69
N ARG A 261 -2.04 12.73 13.42
CA ARG A 261 -3.33 12.18 12.97
C ARG A 261 -3.68 10.87 13.67
N ILE A 262 -2.69 9.98 13.86
CA ILE A 262 -2.88 8.72 14.57
C ILE A 262 -3.20 8.99 16.05
N LEU A 263 -2.44 9.85 16.71
CA LEU A 263 -2.63 10.17 18.13
C LEU A 263 -3.93 10.94 18.39
N GLU A 264 -4.36 11.79 17.45
CA GLU A 264 -5.66 12.46 17.52
C GLU A 264 -6.81 11.45 17.47
N SER A 265 -6.72 10.45 16.60
CA SER A 265 -7.75 9.41 16.43
C SER A 265 -7.70 8.34 17.53
N PHE A 266 -6.51 8.03 18.04
CA PHE A 266 -6.23 6.96 19.01
C PHE A 266 -5.23 7.42 20.09
N PRO A 267 -5.63 8.24 21.07
CA PRO A 267 -4.72 8.87 22.02
C PRO A 267 -3.89 7.91 22.88
N SER A 268 -4.37 6.70 23.09
CA SER A 268 -3.71 5.68 23.93
C SER A 268 -2.71 4.80 23.17
N VAL A 269 -2.64 4.93 21.82
CA VAL A 269 -1.76 4.07 21.02
C VAL A 269 -0.29 4.45 21.16
N LYS A 270 0.59 3.47 21.09
CA LYS A 270 2.04 3.70 21.09
C LYS A 270 2.52 3.88 19.65
N VAL A 271 2.83 5.12 19.29
CA VAL A 271 3.48 5.45 18.01
C VAL A 271 4.97 5.64 18.25
N LYS A 272 5.79 4.83 17.59
CA LYS A 272 7.25 4.96 17.62
C LYS A 272 7.75 5.50 16.29
N THR A 273 8.40 6.65 16.31
CA THR A 273 9.06 7.23 15.15
C THR A 273 10.56 6.98 15.21
N LYS A 274 11.16 6.67 14.07
CA LYS A 274 12.62 6.56 13.93
C LYS A 274 13.05 7.45 12.76
N ALA A 275 13.92 8.43 13.05
CA ALA A 275 14.54 9.25 12.01
C ALA A 275 15.56 8.42 11.21
N ALA A 276 15.84 8.85 9.97
CA ALA A 276 16.96 8.33 9.19
C ALA A 276 18.26 8.45 10.00
N ASP A 277 19.08 7.41 10.00
CA ASP A 277 20.43 7.50 10.54
C ASP A 277 21.19 8.56 9.73
N ASN A 278 21.79 9.59 10.38
CA ASN A 278 22.41 10.78 9.77
C ASN A 278 23.68 10.48 8.91
N ALA A 279 23.79 9.32 8.29
CA ALA A 279 24.99 8.91 7.54
C ALA A 279 25.01 9.36 6.07
N ASP A 280 23.95 9.94 5.51
CA ASP A 280 23.85 10.17 4.06
C ASP A 280 23.58 11.63 3.62
N THR A 281 24.01 12.63 4.39
CA THR A 281 23.94 14.04 3.91
C THR A 281 25.09 14.46 2.99
N ASN A 282 25.97 13.54 2.57
CA ASN A 282 27.19 13.85 1.79
C ASN A 282 27.23 13.32 0.35
N ASN A 283 26.08 13.04 -0.30
CA ASN A 283 26.11 12.64 -1.73
C ASN A 283 25.01 13.29 -2.56
N THR A 284 24.93 14.62 -2.53
CA THR A 284 24.18 15.39 -3.55
C THR A 284 24.99 16.62 -4.00
N GLU A 285 26.25 16.40 -4.37
CA GLU A 285 27.01 17.30 -5.24
C GLU A 285 27.88 16.43 -6.16
N ASN A 286 27.34 16.16 -7.38
CA ASN A 286 28.06 16.13 -8.66
C ASN A 286 27.06 15.82 -9.78
#